data_8cc264637d3d5d3af70746faa637c9d9
#
_entry.id   8cc264637d3d5d3af70746faa637c9d9
#
_cell.length_a   1.000
_cell.length_b   1.000
_cell.length_c   1.000
_cell.angle_alpha   90.00
_cell.angle_beta   90.00
_cell.angle_gamma   90.00
#
_symmetry.space_group_name_H-M   'P 1'
#
loop_
_entity.id
_entity.type
_entity.pdbx_description
1 polymer ?
#
loop_
_entity_poly.entity_id
_entity_poly.type
_entity_poly.pdbx_seq_one_letter_code
_entity_poly.pdbx_strand_id
1 'polypeptide(L)'
;MAESGGRRYVVLAVVIMLLAALPFSPLVDFESSRHIDPETAGVDQHLPTRDSDHDGMPDGWELLYGLNPFDAADAAWDSDQDGFDLNRNGVLESFENFTNLMEYQQEELLGNSTDPLNRDSDGDGMDDGWEVFYTLNPMLEDDAALDLDADGHDFNRDGSISKGERFTNLQEFLYQTNPWVDDTDADGMPDGWEAYHDLDPLSSADAWMDYDQDGWDVNFNGELDFGEYYTNLGEYLNDTLPREPDSDGDSMWDGWEVLYGMKPLDASDNYGDLEGDQLYNLYEYNNSLVTSDWWDVDGILSTRPDLHDTDGDGLDDNTELYDSCCLTDPTYNDTDFDGMPDGWEVLYGLNPRDASDAYGDLDGDGHDYDRMLGIT
;
A
#
# COMPACT_ATOMS: atom_id res chain seq x y z
N MET A 1 15.97 11.86 -15.76
CA MET A 1 16.47 11.00 -16.85
C MET A 1 15.26 10.25 -17.35
N ALA A 2 14.70 10.68 -18.45
CA ALA A 2 13.50 10.09 -19.03
C ALA A 2 13.95 9.05 -20.06
N GLU A 3 13.60 7.78 -19.88
CA GLU A 3 13.58 6.75 -20.94
C GLU A 3 13.20 5.36 -20.37
N SER A 4 12.00 5.20 -19.84
CA SER A 4 11.45 3.86 -19.60
C SER A 4 9.99 3.68 -20.02
N GLY A 5 9.26 4.77 -20.30
CA GLY A 5 7.85 4.70 -20.70
C GLY A 5 7.58 4.20 -22.12
N GLY A 6 8.57 4.28 -23.03
CA GLY A 6 8.34 3.98 -24.46
C GLY A 6 8.30 2.49 -24.85
N ARG A 7 8.70 1.57 -23.97
CA ARG A 7 8.77 0.14 -24.36
C ARG A 7 7.49 -0.65 -24.06
N ARG A 8 6.69 -0.23 -23.08
CA ARG A 8 5.45 -0.95 -22.74
C ARG A 8 4.31 -0.67 -23.74
N TYR A 9 4.22 0.57 -24.24
CA TYR A 9 3.21 0.94 -25.24
C TYR A 9 3.39 0.26 -26.60
N VAL A 10 4.64 -0.07 -26.98
CA VAL A 10 4.93 -0.76 -28.26
C VAL A 10 4.48 -2.22 -28.23
N VAL A 11 4.47 -2.86 -27.07
CA VAL A 11 4.04 -4.27 -26.95
C VAL A 11 2.51 -4.39 -27.00
N LEU A 12 1.79 -3.44 -26.39
CA LEU A 12 0.32 -3.46 -26.39
C LEU A 12 -0.27 -3.11 -27.76
N ALA A 13 0.28 -2.09 -28.45
CA ALA A 13 -0.11 -1.78 -29.83
C ALA A 13 0.18 -2.92 -30.83
N VAL A 14 1.18 -3.75 -30.54
CA VAL A 14 1.52 -4.93 -31.39
C VAL A 14 0.52 -6.08 -31.13
N VAL A 15 -0.03 -6.23 -29.93
CA VAL A 15 -1.02 -7.28 -29.64
C VAL A 15 -2.36 -6.94 -30.30
N ILE A 16 -2.81 -5.68 -30.25
CA ILE A 16 -4.03 -5.25 -30.93
C ILE A 16 -3.86 -5.31 -32.46
N MET A 17 -2.70 -4.96 -33.02
CA MET A 17 -2.41 -5.11 -34.46
C MET A 17 -2.21 -6.56 -34.90
N LEU A 18 -1.82 -7.49 -34.02
CA LEU A 18 -1.65 -8.90 -34.34
C LEU A 18 -2.99 -9.66 -34.40
N LEU A 19 -4.00 -9.23 -33.65
CA LEU A 19 -5.36 -9.76 -33.78
C LEU A 19 -6.06 -9.31 -35.08
N ALA A 20 -5.73 -8.12 -35.59
CA ALA A 20 -6.26 -7.64 -36.87
C ALA A 20 -5.52 -8.21 -38.12
N ALA A 21 -4.42 -8.98 -37.94
CA ALA A 21 -3.56 -9.45 -39.03
C ALA A 21 -3.59 -10.98 -39.25
N LEU A 22 -4.54 -11.70 -38.67
CA LEU A 22 -4.68 -13.13 -38.96
C LEU A 22 -5.37 -13.35 -40.32
N PRO A 23 -4.80 -14.15 -41.24
CA PRO A 23 -5.41 -14.40 -42.53
C PRO A 23 -6.69 -15.24 -42.37
N PHE A 24 -7.77 -14.75 -42.92
CA PHE A 24 -9.03 -15.49 -43.06
C PHE A 24 -8.77 -16.87 -43.68
N SER A 25 -9.07 -17.93 -42.93
CA SER A 25 -9.22 -19.26 -43.48
C SER A 25 -10.69 -19.50 -43.82
N PRO A 26 -11.02 -20.09 -44.97
CA PRO A 26 -12.44 -20.23 -45.35
C PRO A 26 -13.16 -21.22 -44.43
N LEU A 27 -14.36 -20.81 -44.05
CA LEU A 27 -15.30 -21.48 -43.18
C LEU A 27 -15.53 -22.93 -43.55
N VAL A 28 -15.49 -23.81 -42.58
CA VAL A 28 -16.09 -25.14 -42.59
C VAL A 28 -17.51 -24.99 -42.05
N ASP A 29 -18.53 -25.26 -42.88
CA ASP A 29 -19.93 -25.30 -42.48
C ASP A 29 -20.13 -26.24 -41.28
N PHE A 30 -20.53 -25.67 -40.14
CA PHE A 30 -21.00 -26.40 -38.99
C PHE A 30 -22.51 -26.12 -38.78
N GLU A 31 -23.35 -26.93 -39.44
CA GLU A 31 -24.80 -27.00 -39.10
C GLU A 31 -24.93 -27.63 -37.70
N SER A 32 -25.05 -26.82 -36.67
CA SER A 32 -25.49 -27.23 -35.33
C SER A 32 -26.95 -26.88 -35.13
N SER A 33 -27.77 -27.91 -34.99
CA SER A 33 -29.21 -27.84 -34.73
C SER A 33 -29.52 -27.11 -33.43
N ARG A 34 -29.99 -25.87 -33.52
CA ARG A 34 -30.58 -25.11 -32.40
C ARG A 34 -32.01 -25.57 -32.15
N HIS A 35 -32.30 -25.93 -30.93
CA HIS A 35 -33.65 -26.18 -30.45
C HIS A 35 -34.33 -24.83 -30.18
N ILE A 36 -35.31 -24.47 -31.01
CA ILE A 36 -36.03 -23.19 -30.92
C ILE A 36 -37.30 -23.41 -30.12
N ASP A 37 -37.47 -22.62 -29.06
CA ASP A 37 -38.70 -22.55 -28.26
C ASP A 37 -39.79 -21.79 -29.05
N PRO A 38 -41.02 -22.32 -29.23
CA PRO A 38 -41.97 -21.78 -30.20
C PRO A 38 -42.83 -20.60 -29.73
N GLU A 39 -42.52 -19.92 -28.63
CA GLU A 39 -43.34 -18.83 -28.08
C GLU A 39 -42.90 -17.39 -28.38
N THR A 40 -41.82 -17.15 -29.11
CA THR A 40 -41.47 -15.81 -29.62
C THR A 40 -41.67 -15.73 -31.13
N ALA A 41 -42.92 -15.85 -31.52
CA ALA A 41 -43.33 -15.63 -32.92
C ALA A 41 -43.38 -14.12 -33.21
N GLY A 42 -42.38 -13.61 -33.92
CA GLY A 42 -42.48 -12.26 -34.48
C GLY A 42 -41.22 -11.56 -34.95
N VAL A 43 -40.05 -12.08 -34.71
CA VAL A 43 -38.80 -11.53 -35.28
C VAL A 43 -38.25 -12.55 -36.26
N ASP A 44 -38.16 -12.19 -37.54
CA ASP A 44 -37.55 -13.01 -38.58
C ASP A 44 -36.10 -13.30 -38.24
N GLN A 45 -35.79 -14.55 -37.87
CA GLN A 45 -34.44 -14.98 -37.45
C GLN A 45 -33.44 -15.09 -38.63
N HIS A 46 -33.79 -14.52 -39.78
CA HIS A 46 -32.88 -14.28 -40.88
C HIS A 46 -32.67 -12.77 -41.04
N LEU A 47 -31.99 -12.17 -40.07
CA LEU A 47 -31.39 -10.86 -40.34
C LEU A 47 -30.44 -11.03 -41.53
N PRO A 48 -30.50 -10.13 -42.55
CA PRO A 48 -29.70 -10.26 -43.74
C PRO A 48 -28.19 -10.30 -43.34
N THR A 49 -27.53 -11.38 -43.74
CA THR A 49 -26.06 -11.49 -43.65
C THR A 49 -25.37 -10.59 -44.69
N ARG A 50 -26.15 -9.76 -45.38
CA ARG A 50 -25.67 -8.78 -46.31
C ARG A 50 -25.03 -7.63 -45.55
N ASP A 51 -23.90 -7.20 -45.98
CA ASP A 51 -23.20 -5.99 -45.58
C ASP A 51 -23.20 -5.05 -46.79
N SER A 52 -24.02 -3.98 -46.72
CA SER A 52 -24.33 -3.14 -47.88
C SER A 52 -23.29 -2.03 -48.12
N ASP A 53 -22.60 -1.56 -47.11
CA ASP A 53 -21.57 -0.52 -47.15
C ASP A 53 -20.15 -1.08 -46.95
N HIS A 54 -20.02 -2.36 -46.64
CA HIS A 54 -18.78 -3.12 -46.54
C HIS A 54 -17.90 -2.68 -45.37
N ASP A 55 -18.48 -2.38 -44.22
CA ASP A 55 -17.80 -1.97 -43.00
C ASP A 55 -17.48 -3.14 -42.04
N GLY A 56 -18.03 -4.31 -42.32
CA GLY A 56 -17.83 -5.53 -41.53
C GLY A 56 -19.00 -5.92 -40.63
N MET A 57 -20.04 -5.07 -40.53
CA MET A 57 -21.25 -5.36 -39.80
C MET A 57 -22.37 -5.76 -40.78
N PRO A 58 -23.21 -6.76 -40.49
CA PRO A 58 -24.35 -7.09 -41.34
C PRO A 58 -25.48 -6.08 -41.22
N ASP A 59 -26.15 -5.75 -42.38
CA ASP A 59 -27.32 -4.86 -42.45
C ASP A 59 -28.36 -5.17 -41.35
N GLY A 60 -28.52 -6.46 -41.04
CA GLY A 60 -29.52 -6.91 -40.07
C GLY A 60 -29.14 -6.58 -38.63
N TRP A 61 -27.86 -6.68 -38.26
CA TRP A 61 -27.37 -6.32 -36.96
C TRP A 61 -27.43 -4.80 -36.75
N GLU A 62 -27.00 -4.04 -37.74
CA GLU A 62 -27.06 -2.58 -37.71
C GLU A 62 -28.51 -2.07 -37.54
N LEU A 63 -29.46 -2.62 -38.29
CA LEU A 63 -30.88 -2.28 -38.16
C LEU A 63 -31.46 -2.64 -36.78
N LEU A 64 -30.96 -3.71 -36.17
CA LEU A 64 -31.41 -4.13 -34.83
C LEU A 64 -31.03 -3.06 -33.78
N TYR A 65 -29.86 -2.48 -33.92
CA TYR A 65 -29.34 -1.48 -32.99
C TYR A 65 -29.50 -0.03 -33.48
N GLY A 66 -30.21 0.17 -34.62
CA GLY A 66 -30.57 1.49 -35.14
C GLY A 66 -29.39 2.22 -35.82
N LEU A 67 -28.38 1.47 -36.20
CA LEU A 67 -27.27 1.94 -37.05
C LEU A 67 -27.71 2.01 -38.52
N ASN A 68 -26.85 2.55 -39.38
CA ASN A 68 -27.23 2.77 -40.78
C ASN A 68 -26.50 1.85 -41.76
N PRO A 69 -27.15 0.81 -42.33
CA PRO A 69 -26.51 -0.17 -43.23
C PRO A 69 -25.93 0.38 -44.55
N PHE A 70 -25.89 1.69 -44.72
CA PHE A 70 -25.35 2.39 -45.89
C PHE A 70 -24.31 3.47 -45.49
N ASP A 71 -23.85 3.49 -44.24
CA ASP A 71 -22.86 4.46 -43.74
C ASP A 71 -21.71 3.75 -43.00
N ALA A 72 -20.75 3.26 -43.71
CA ALA A 72 -19.57 2.58 -43.19
C ALA A 72 -18.77 3.38 -42.12
N ALA A 73 -19.17 4.60 -41.80
CA ALA A 73 -18.49 5.40 -40.79
C ALA A 73 -18.94 5.07 -39.37
N ASP A 74 -20.17 4.54 -39.21
CA ASP A 74 -20.72 4.24 -37.89
C ASP A 74 -20.11 2.97 -37.25
N ALA A 75 -19.48 2.12 -38.03
CA ALA A 75 -18.65 1.01 -37.53
C ALA A 75 -17.52 1.47 -36.59
N ALA A 76 -17.01 2.67 -36.82
CA ALA A 76 -15.94 3.25 -36.02
C ALA A 76 -16.44 4.11 -34.84
N TRP A 77 -17.75 4.24 -34.67
CA TRP A 77 -18.32 4.94 -33.54
C TRP A 77 -18.32 4.02 -32.31
N ASP A 78 -18.17 4.63 -31.17
CA ASP A 78 -18.39 4.08 -29.84
C ASP A 78 -19.69 4.75 -29.37
N SER A 79 -20.81 4.04 -29.52
CA SER A 79 -22.13 4.67 -29.44
C SER A 79 -22.61 4.86 -28.02
N ASP A 80 -22.17 4.05 -27.07
CA ASP A 80 -22.50 4.08 -25.64
C ASP A 80 -21.34 4.59 -24.77
N GLN A 81 -20.14 4.76 -25.38
CA GLN A 81 -18.94 5.31 -24.76
C GLN A 81 -18.41 4.41 -23.64
N ASP A 82 -18.32 3.14 -23.90
CA ASP A 82 -17.82 2.10 -23.00
C ASP A 82 -16.34 1.76 -23.21
N GLY A 83 -15.65 2.48 -24.08
CA GLY A 83 -14.22 2.38 -24.30
C GLY A 83 -13.41 2.60 -23.00
N PHE A 84 -12.19 2.10 -22.94
CA PHE A 84 -11.35 2.18 -21.74
C PHE A 84 -10.27 3.26 -21.87
N ASP A 85 -10.32 4.29 -21.01
CA ASP A 85 -9.33 5.37 -20.92
C ASP A 85 -8.00 4.86 -20.36
N LEU A 86 -7.17 4.31 -21.23
CA LEU A 86 -5.88 3.68 -20.91
C LEU A 86 -4.87 4.61 -20.25
N ASN A 87 -4.92 5.88 -20.64
CA ASN A 87 -3.96 6.86 -20.17
C ASN A 87 -4.50 7.70 -19.00
N ARG A 88 -5.77 7.45 -18.60
CA ARG A 88 -6.46 8.07 -17.46
C ARG A 88 -6.48 9.59 -17.53
N ASN A 89 -6.59 10.16 -18.73
CA ASN A 89 -6.65 11.59 -18.91
C ASN A 89 -8.07 12.18 -18.88
N GLY A 90 -9.09 11.30 -18.75
CA GLY A 90 -10.51 11.64 -18.72
C GLY A 90 -11.13 11.87 -20.10
N VAL A 91 -10.46 11.47 -21.18
CA VAL A 91 -10.91 11.59 -22.56
C VAL A 91 -10.65 10.30 -23.31
N LEU A 92 -11.67 9.69 -23.84
CA LEU A 92 -11.51 8.54 -24.74
C LEU A 92 -10.98 9.02 -26.12
N GLU A 93 -9.74 8.66 -26.42
CA GLU A 93 -9.20 8.83 -27.77
C GLU A 93 -9.68 7.67 -28.66
N SER A 94 -9.60 7.89 -29.99
CA SER A 94 -10.12 6.92 -30.97
C SER A 94 -9.52 5.50 -30.89
N PHE A 95 -8.38 5.33 -30.26
CA PHE A 95 -7.75 4.01 -30.04
C PHE A 95 -8.18 3.34 -28.71
N GLU A 96 -8.89 4.07 -27.87
CA GLU A 96 -9.43 3.66 -26.60
C GLU A 96 -10.92 3.32 -26.66
N ASN A 97 -11.57 3.69 -27.78
CA ASN A 97 -12.97 3.37 -28.01
C ASN A 97 -13.17 1.86 -28.19
N PHE A 98 -14.24 1.35 -27.61
CA PHE A 98 -14.78 0.05 -27.97
C PHE A 98 -15.90 0.28 -28.98
N THR A 99 -15.62 0.03 -30.25
CA THR A 99 -16.43 0.52 -31.38
C THR A 99 -17.59 -0.44 -31.71
N ASN A 100 -18.65 0.06 -32.38
CA ASN A 100 -19.76 -0.76 -32.84
C ASN A 100 -19.29 -2.02 -33.62
N LEU A 101 -18.24 -1.90 -34.42
CA LEU A 101 -17.64 -3.07 -35.07
C LEU A 101 -16.99 -4.05 -34.10
N MET A 102 -16.32 -3.55 -33.06
CA MET A 102 -15.73 -4.42 -32.02
C MET A 102 -16.83 -5.14 -31.24
N GLU A 103 -17.91 -4.46 -30.91
CA GLU A 103 -19.12 -5.03 -30.33
C GLU A 103 -19.66 -6.20 -31.15
N TYR A 104 -19.89 -5.96 -32.44
CA TYR A 104 -20.32 -7.01 -33.34
C TYR A 104 -19.36 -8.19 -33.38
N GLN A 105 -18.05 -7.94 -33.39
CA GLN A 105 -17.02 -8.98 -33.45
C GLN A 105 -16.98 -9.89 -32.21
N GLN A 106 -17.56 -9.48 -31.07
CA GLN A 106 -17.70 -10.38 -29.92
C GLN A 106 -18.57 -11.60 -30.24
N GLU A 107 -19.50 -11.52 -31.24
CA GLU A 107 -20.27 -12.67 -31.69
C GLU A 107 -19.38 -13.83 -32.20
N GLU A 108 -18.25 -13.51 -32.87
CA GLU A 108 -17.31 -14.55 -33.34
C GLU A 108 -16.53 -15.18 -32.19
N LEU A 109 -16.22 -14.40 -31.13
CA LEU A 109 -15.38 -14.84 -30.01
C LEU A 109 -16.20 -15.57 -28.94
N LEU A 110 -17.37 -15.01 -28.57
CA LEU A 110 -18.17 -15.44 -27.45
C LEU A 110 -19.49 -16.13 -27.86
N GLY A 111 -19.89 -16.02 -29.15
CA GLY A 111 -21.13 -16.56 -29.68
C GLY A 111 -22.33 -15.64 -29.50
N ASN A 112 -22.15 -14.46 -28.93
CA ASN A 112 -23.09 -13.34 -28.88
C ASN A 112 -22.30 -12.04 -29.02
N SER A 113 -22.90 -11.04 -29.73
CA SER A 113 -22.37 -9.66 -29.70
C SER A 113 -22.79 -8.97 -28.41
N THR A 114 -21.99 -8.01 -27.98
CA THR A 114 -22.42 -7.02 -27.01
C THR A 114 -23.45 -6.05 -27.62
N ASP A 115 -24.05 -5.22 -26.79
CA ASP A 115 -25.11 -4.27 -27.23
C ASP A 115 -24.49 -2.86 -27.38
N PRO A 116 -24.27 -2.36 -28.61
CA PRO A 116 -23.57 -1.09 -28.86
C PRO A 116 -24.31 0.16 -28.34
N LEU A 117 -25.39 -0.01 -27.65
CA LEU A 117 -26.18 1.04 -26.99
C LEU A 117 -26.22 0.88 -25.46
N ASN A 118 -25.54 -0.14 -24.94
CA ASN A 118 -25.53 -0.45 -23.52
C ASN A 118 -24.13 -0.83 -23.05
N ARG A 119 -23.47 0.05 -22.37
CA ARG A 119 -22.08 -0.04 -21.88
C ARG A 119 -21.73 -1.30 -21.10
N ASP A 120 -22.72 -1.97 -20.54
CA ASP A 120 -22.62 -3.13 -19.66
C ASP A 120 -23.71 -4.12 -20.12
N SER A 121 -23.34 -5.04 -21.01
CA SER A 121 -24.27 -5.92 -21.72
C SER A 121 -24.87 -7.00 -20.85
N ASP A 122 -24.16 -7.48 -19.83
CA ASP A 122 -24.65 -8.54 -18.92
C ASP A 122 -25.17 -7.99 -17.58
N GLY A 123 -24.90 -6.72 -17.26
CA GLY A 123 -25.46 -6.02 -16.12
C GLY A 123 -24.70 -6.26 -14.81
N ASP A 124 -23.44 -6.61 -14.88
CA ASP A 124 -22.61 -6.92 -13.70
C ASP A 124 -21.92 -5.71 -13.07
N GLY A 125 -21.91 -4.57 -13.77
CA GLY A 125 -21.39 -3.29 -13.33
C GLY A 125 -20.01 -2.91 -13.90
N MET A 126 -19.44 -3.74 -14.78
CA MET A 126 -18.24 -3.45 -15.56
C MET A 126 -18.63 -3.02 -16.98
N ASP A 127 -17.85 -2.17 -17.62
CA ASP A 127 -18.08 -1.76 -19.01
C ASP A 127 -17.51 -2.82 -19.97
N ASP A 128 -18.26 -3.16 -21.05
CA ASP A 128 -17.90 -4.18 -22.03
C ASP A 128 -16.49 -3.97 -22.61
N GLY A 129 -16.14 -2.72 -22.92
CA GLY A 129 -14.83 -2.36 -23.46
C GLY A 129 -13.69 -2.58 -22.47
N TRP A 130 -13.89 -2.33 -21.17
CA TRP A 130 -12.93 -2.63 -20.13
C TRP A 130 -12.72 -4.14 -19.96
N GLU A 131 -13.81 -4.91 -19.95
CA GLU A 131 -13.74 -6.37 -19.86
C GLU A 131 -12.99 -6.99 -21.03
N VAL A 132 -13.32 -6.58 -22.25
CA VAL A 132 -12.65 -7.05 -23.46
C VAL A 132 -11.16 -6.66 -23.45
N PHE A 133 -10.83 -5.46 -22.97
CA PHE A 133 -9.45 -5.02 -22.85
C PHE A 133 -8.64 -5.93 -21.92
N TYR A 134 -9.23 -6.33 -20.80
CA TYR A 134 -8.58 -7.24 -19.85
C TYR A 134 -8.86 -8.72 -20.12
N THR A 135 -9.48 -9.06 -21.27
CA THR A 135 -9.80 -10.45 -21.65
C THR A 135 -10.78 -11.15 -20.71
N LEU A 136 -11.65 -10.39 -20.07
CA LEU A 136 -12.83 -10.86 -19.38
C LEU A 136 -13.97 -11.12 -20.39
N ASN A 137 -15.13 -11.55 -19.91
CA ASN A 137 -16.24 -11.88 -20.78
C ASN A 137 -17.46 -10.97 -20.56
N PRO A 138 -17.70 -9.95 -21.41
CA PRO A 138 -18.77 -8.95 -21.25
C PRO A 138 -20.19 -9.52 -21.36
N MET A 139 -20.34 -10.85 -21.38
CA MET A 139 -21.61 -11.56 -21.42
C MET A 139 -21.76 -12.54 -20.25
N LEU A 140 -20.91 -12.41 -19.19
CA LEU A 140 -20.87 -13.35 -18.07
C LEU A 140 -20.89 -12.63 -16.72
N GLU A 141 -22.04 -12.28 -16.21
CA GLU A 141 -22.29 -11.61 -14.92
C GLU A 141 -21.47 -12.17 -13.73
N ASP A 142 -21.09 -13.45 -13.77
CA ASP A 142 -20.43 -14.11 -12.63
C ASP A 142 -18.93 -13.76 -12.51
N ASP A 143 -18.28 -13.22 -13.53
CA ASP A 143 -16.84 -12.94 -13.49
C ASP A 143 -16.48 -11.62 -12.77
N ALA A 144 -17.44 -10.68 -12.63
CA ALA A 144 -17.31 -9.52 -11.75
C ALA A 144 -16.95 -9.87 -10.29
N ALA A 145 -17.38 -11.03 -9.83
CA ALA A 145 -17.15 -11.50 -8.46
C ALA A 145 -15.87 -12.34 -8.31
N LEU A 146 -15.11 -12.53 -9.37
CA LEU A 146 -13.80 -13.20 -9.32
C LEU A 146 -12.75 -12.21 -8.82
N ASP A 147 -11.67 -12.74 -8.32
CA ASP A 147 -10.45 -12.10 -7.90
C ASP A 147 -9.35 -12.93 -8.60
N LEU A 148 -8.79 -12.39 -9.67
CA LEU A 148 -8.00 -13.18 -10.61
C LEU A 148 -6.50 -13.22 -10.27
N ASP A 149 -6.00 -12.19 -9.64
CA ASP A 149 -4.60 -12.07 -9.19
C ASP A 149 -4.42 -12.39 -7.71
N ALA A 150 -5.55 -12.48 -6.97
CA ALA A 150 -5.62 -12.84 -5.55
C ALA A 150 -4.95 -11.80 -4.62
N ASP A 151 -5.19 -10.54 -4.88
CA ASP A 151 -4.67 -9.39 -4.15
C ASP A 151 -5.59 -8.92 -3.01
N GLY A 152 -6.66 -9.64 -2.73
CA GLY A 152 -7.55 -9.37 -1.60
C GLY A 152 -6.81 -9.32 -0.26
N HIS A 153 -7.37 -8.60 0.72
CA HIS A 153 -6.74 -8.39 2.03
C HIS A 153 -7.42 -9.19 3.14
N ASP A 154 -6.64 -10.02 3.88
CA ASP A 154 -7.09 -10.77 5.07
C ASP A 154 -7.19 -9.82 6.28
N PHE A 155 -8.21 -8.95 6.30
CA PHE A 155 -8.37 -7.96 7.37
C PHE A 155 -8.78 -8.56 8.72
N ASN A 156 -9.27 -9.79 8.74
CA ASN A 156 -9.60 -10.49 9.98
C ASN A 156 -8.44 -11.35 10.53
N ARG A 157 -7.34 -11.44 9.78
CA ARG A 157 -6.10 -12.16 10.12
C ARG A 157 -6.32 -13.63 10.47
N ASP A 158 -7.27 -14.31 9.79
CA ASP A 158 -7.52 -15.73 9.99
C ASP A 158 -6.62 -16.64 9.13
N GLY A 159 -5.81 -16.07 8.26
CA GLY A 159 -4.86 -16.73 7.38
C GLY A 159 -5.47 -17.22 6.07
N SER A 160 -6.65 -16.69 5.71
CA SER A 160 -7.33 -17.05 4.45
C SER A 160 -8.15 -15.87 3.90
N ILE A 161 -8.05 -15.63 2.60
CA ILE A 161 -8.87 -14.63 1.94
C ILE A 161 -10.28 -15.19 1.70
N SER A 162 -11.25 -14.76 2.49
CA SER A 162 -12.66 -15.11 2.34
C SER A 162 -13.33 -14.30 1.22
N LYS A 163 -14.57 -14.66 0.84
CA LYS A 163 -15.29 -13.94 -0.23
C LYS A 163 -15.45 -12.42 0.04
N GLY A 164 -15.50 -12.01 1.30
CA GLY A 164 -15.67 -10.60 1.67
C GLY A 164 -14.35 -9.83 1.75
N GLU A 165 -13.24 -10.51 1.56
CA GLU A 165 -11.87 -9.99 1.66
C GLU A 165 -11.16 -9.96 0.32
N ARG A 166 -11.83 -10.44 -0.73
CA ARG A 166 -11.32 -10.37 -2.10
C ARG A 166 -11.42 -8.95 -2.63
N PHE A 167 -10.43 -8.58 -3.41
CA PHE A 167 -10.52 -7.43 -4.28
C PHE A 167 -10.94 -7.96 -5.66
N THR A 168 -12.19 -7.74 -6.05
CA THR A 168 -12.82 -8.43 -7.18
C THR A 168 -12.65 -7.66 -8.48
N ASN A 169 -12.83 -8.33 -9.64
CA ASN A 169 -12.78 -7.67 -10.95
C ASN A 169 -13.66 -6.42 -11.02
N LEU A 170 -14.83 -6.44 -10.39
CA LEU A 170 -15.67 -5.23 -10.28
C LEU A 170 -15.01 -4.14 -9.44
N GLN A 171 -14.30 -4.48 -8.37
CA GLN A 171 -13.56 -3.49 -7.59
C GLN A 171 -12.37 -2.95 -8.39
N GLU A 172 -11.64 -3.82 -9.09
CA GLU A 172 -10.60 -3.43 -10.03
C GLU A 172 -11.11 -2.41 -11.07
N PHE A 173 -12.27 -2.70 -11.68
CA PHE A 173 -12.92 -1.78 -12.59
C PHE A 173 -13.20 -0.43 -11.94
N LEU A 174 -13.74 -0.42 -10.72
CA LEU A 174 -14.09 0.81 -9.99
C LEU A 174 -12.86 1.62 -9.57
N TYR A 175 -11.76 0.95 -9.23
CA TYR A 175 -10.49 1.57 -8.87
C TYR A 175 -9.57 1.81 -10.08
N GLN A 176 -9.98 1.28 -11.27
CA GLN A 176 -9.22 1.35 -12.52
C GLN A 176 -7.84 0.66 -12.43
N THR A 177 -7.75 -0.37 -11.64
CA THR A 177 -6.57 -1.22 -11.50
C THR A 177 -6.56 -2.35 -12.54
N ASN A 178 -5.60 -3.20 -12.52
CA ASN A 178 -5.43 -4.27 -13.52
C ASN A 178 -5.77 -5.64 -12.92
N PRO A 179 -6.90 -6.29 -13.25
CA PRO A 179 -7.38 -7.52 -12.62
C PRO A 179 -6.47 -8.76 -12.80
N TRP A 180 -5.27 -8.59 -13.36
CA TRP A 180 -4.27 -9.64 -13.54
C TRP A 180 -2.95 -9.33 -12.83
N VAL A 181 -2.87 -8.20 -12.11
CA VAL A 181 -1.64 -7.72 -11.50
C VAL A 181 -1.96 -7.19 -10.12
N ASP A 182 -1.56 -7.92 -9.13
CA ASP A 182 -1.80 -7.69 -7.71
C ASP A 182 -1.28 -6.34 -7.13
N ASP A 183 -0.46 -5.62 -7.89
CA ASP A 183 0.16 -4.34 -7.55
C ASP A 183 0.29 -3.53 -8.85
N THR A 184 -0.71 -2.72 -9.16
CA THR A 184 -0.86 -2.03 -10.46
C THR A 184 0.21 -0.95 -10.69
N ASP A 185 0.65 -0.24 -9.66
CA ASP A 185 1.64 0.84 -9.77
C ASP A 185 3.06 0.40 -9.41
N ALA A 186 3.22 -0.83 -8.93
CA ALA A 186 4.47 -1.50 -8.65
C ALA A 186 5.29 -0.85 -7.50
N ASP A 187 4.63 -0.47 -6.42
CA ASP A 187 5.24 0.14 -5.25
C ASP A 187 5.52 -0.84 -4.10
N GLY A 188 4.95 -2.03 -4.19
CA GLY A 188 5.14 -3.13 -3.24
C GLY A 188 3.96 -3.37 -2.30
N MET A 189 2.87 -2.61 -2.46
CA MET A 189 1.60 -2.82 -1.77
C MET A 189 0.57 -3.38 -2.77
N PRO A 190 -0.25 -4.37 -2.43
CA PRO A 190 -1.31 -4.86 -3.30
C PRO A 190 -2.48 -3.88 -3.42
N ASP A 191 -3.10 -3.81 -4.63
CA ASP A 191 -4.22 -2.91 -4.92
C ASP A 191 -5.37 -3.08 -3.90
N GLY A 192 -5.71 -4.33 -3.55
CA GLY A 192 -6.75 -4.63 -2.57
C GLY A 192 -6.42 -4.19 -1.15
N TRP A 193 -5.16 -4.26 -0.73
CA TRP A 193 -4.73 -3.75 0.57
C TRP A 193 -4.82 -2.21 0.61
N GLU A 194 -4.34 -1.55 -0.44
CA GLU A 194 -4.38 -0.09 -0.55
C GLU A 194 -5.81 0.44 -0.56
N ALA A 195 -6.67 -0.17 -1.40
CA ALA A 195 -8.08 0.19 -1.46
C ALA A 195 -8.80 0.00 -0.11
N TYR A 196 -8.45 -1.04 0.66
CA TYR A 196 -9.00 -1.27 1.99
C TYR A 196 -8.58 -0.20 3.00
N HIS A 197 -7.36 0.33 2.87
CA HIS A 197 -6.80 1.33 3.78
C HIS A 197 -6.95 2.78 3.28
N ASP A 198 -7.79 3.02 2.23
CA ASP A 198 -8.00 4.33 1.62
C ASP A 198 -6.69 4.96 1.07
N LEU A 199 -5.80 4.13 0.54
CA LEU A 199 -4.64 4.53 -0.24
C LEU A 199 -4.99 4.56 -1.73
N ASP A 200 -4.08 4.99 -2.59
CA ASP A 200 -4.31 5.11 -4.03
C ASP A 200 -3.52 4.04 -4.81
N PRO A 201 -4.15 2.90 -5.21
CA PRO A 201 -3.47 1.79 -5.88
C PRO A 201 -2.91 2.14 -7.28
N LEU A 202 -2.96 3.41 -7.65
CA LEU A 202 -2.41 3.93 -8.90
C LEU A 202 -1.28 4.94 -8.69
N SER A 203 -0.84 5.14 -7.44
CA SER A 203 0.12 6.19 -7.06
C SER A 203 1.27 5.68 -6.21
N SER A 204 2.28 5.11 -6.81
CA SER A 204 3.50 4.63 -6.11
C SER A 204 4.23 5.67 -5.23
N ALA A 205 3.64 6.83 -5.03
CA ALA A 205 4.21 7.85 -4.16
C ALA A 205 3.77 7.69 -2.72
N ASP A 206 2.61 7.12 -2.47
CA ASP A 206 2.04 7.01 -1.12
C ASP A 206 2.64 5.86 -0.31
N ALA A 207 3.27 4.86 -0.94
CA ALA A 207 4.10 3.87 -0.26
C ALA A 207 5.16 4.49 0.66
N TRP A 208 5.65 5.66 0.32
CA TRP A 208 6.70 6.37 1.05
C TRP A 208 6.19 7.44 2.01
N MET A 209 4.86 7.60 2.09
CA MET A 209 4.23 8.49 3.05
C MET A 209 4.02 7.77 4.39
N ASP A 210 3.96 8.55 5.44
CA ASP A 210 3.61 8.17 6.79
C ASP A 210 2.34 8.97 7.12
N TYR A 211 1.18 8.30 7.07
CA TYR A 211 -0.10 9.02 7.12
C TYR A 211 -0.58 9.31 8.54
N ASP A 212 -0.22 8.51 9.51
CA ASP A 212 -0.59 8.70 10.92
C ASP A 212 0.54 9.32 11.75
N GLN A 213 1.73 9.46 11.15
CA GLN A 213 2.89 10.12 11.71
C GLN A 213 3.42 9.42 12.97
N ASP A 214 3.49 8.11 12.90
CA ASP A 214 4.01 7.26 13.96
C ASP A 214 5.50 6.92 13.81
N GLY A 215 6.14 7.50 12.80
CA GLY A 215 7.61 7.48 12.66
C GLY A 215 8.30 8.04 13.90
N TRP A 216 9.57 7.66 14.13
CA TRP A 216 10.28 8.00 15.34
C TRP A 216 11.50 8.88 15.05
N ASP A 217 11.56 10.07 15.70
CA ASP A 217 12.72 10.98 15.65
C ASP A 217 13.89 10.39 16.44
N VAL A 218 14.71 9.60 15.77
CA VAL A 218 15.85 8.86 16.38
C VAL A 218 16.97 9.79 16.83
N ASN A 219 17.08 10.93 16.17
CA ASN A 219 18.16 11.89 16.43
C ASN A 219 17.71 13.07 17.33
N PHE A 220 16.44 13.08 17.74
CA PHE A 220 15.82 14.06 18.63
C PHE A 220 15.98 15.52 18.17
N ASN A 221 15.98 15.77 16.86
CA ASN A 221 16.08 17.12 16.31
C ASN A 221 14.75 17.87 16.25
N GLY A 222 13.61 17.16 16.54
CA GLY A 222 12.26 17.69 16.55
C GLY A 222 11.56 17.65 15.20
N GLU A 223 12.14 17.00 14.19
CA GLU A 223 11.58 16.78 12.87
C GLU A 223 11.84 15.32 12.46
N LEU A 224 10.91 14.67 11.77
CA LEU A 224 11.16 13.36 11.18
C LEU A 224 11.99 13.54 9.90
N ASP A 225 13.18 13.00 9.88
CA ASP A 225 14.07 12.99 8.73
C ASP A 225 13.80 11.76 7.82
N PHE A 226 14.41 11.78 6.63
CA PHE A 226 14.34 10.61 5.74
C PHE A 226 14.96 9.37 6.41
N GLY A 227 14.14 8.35 6.62
CA GLY A 227 14.52 7.10 7.29
C GLY A 227 14.01 6.98 8.74
N GLU A 228 13.33 8.01 9.25
CA GLU A 228 12.67 8.05 10.54
C GLU A 228 11.15 7.90 10.41
N TYR A 229 10.61 8.04 9.18
CA TYR A 229 9.23 7.73 8.88
C TYR A 229 8.97 6.23 8.96
N TYR A 230 7.88 5.86 9.61
CA TYR A 230 7.30 4.54 9.44
C TYR A 230 6.25 4.62 8.34
N THR A 231 6.60 4.17 7.16
CA THR A 231 5.87 4.45 5.92
C THR A 231 4.72 3.47 5.69
N ASN A 232 3.74 3.83 4.84
CA ASN A 232 2.63 2.94 4.48
C ASN A 232 3.14 1.57 3.96
N LEU A 233 4.24 1.54 3.23
CA LEU A 233 4.90 0.27 2.86
C LEU A 233 5.46 -0.47 4.09
N GLY A 234 5.99 0.25 5.06
CA GLY A 234 6.42 -0.32 6.35
C GLY A 234 5.25 -0.95 7.11
N GLU A 235 4.12 -0.27 7.12
CA GLU A 235 2.84 -0.72 7.66
C GLU A 235 2.37 -2.02 6.99
N TYR A 236 2.32 -2.03 5.66
CA TYR A 236 1.98 -3.23 4.90
C TYR A 236 2.87 -4.42 5.25
N LEU A 237 4.19 -4.21 5.32
CA LEU A 237 5.16 -5.26 5.60
C LEU A 237 5.08 -5.83 7.03
N ASN A 238 4.54 -5.06 7.98
CA ASN A 238 4.36 -5.46 9.37
C ASN A 238 2.89 -5.75 9.73
N ASP A 239 1.97 -5.61 8.75
CA ASP A 239 0.53 -5.84 8.91
C ASP A 239 -0.10 -4.88 9.95
N THR A 240 0.42 -3.66 10.06
CA THR A 240 -0.09 -2.57 10.90
C THR A 240 -1.07 -1.67 10.14
N LEU A 241 -1.63 -0.67 10.78
CA LEU A 241 -2.73 0.13 10.23
C LEU A 241 -2.23 1.53 9.82
N PRO A 242 -2.12 1.87 8.53
CA PRO A 242 -1.47 3.11 8.06
C PRO A 242 -2.22 4.41 8.38
N ARG A 243 -3.19 4.36 9.27
CA ARG A 243 -3.95 5.52 9.75
C ARG A 243 -4.18 5.53 11.26
N GLU A 244 -3.63 4.56 11.94
CA GLU A 244 -3.76 4.38 13.39
C GLU A 244 -2.37 4.12 13.97
N PRO A 245 -1.74 5.07 14.63
CA PRO A 245 -0.33 4.98 15.01
C PRO A 245 -0.02 3.93 16.09
N ASP A 246 -1.02 3.23 16.59
CA ASP A 246 -0.95 2.20 17.63
C ASP A 246 -1.97 1.12 17.27
N SER A 247 -1.56 0.13 16.49
CA SER A 247 -2.42 -0.88 15.88
C SER A 247 -3.03 -1.87 16.87
N ASP A 248 -2.39 -2.15 18.01
CA ASP A 248 -2.88 -3.10 19.01
C ASP A 248 -3.47 -2.43 20.27
N GLY A 249 -3.32 -1.10 20.40
CA GLY A 249 -3.95 -0.30 21.45
C GLY A 249 -3.24 -0.34 22.79
N ASP A 250 -1.95 -0.62 22.82
CA ASP A 250 -1.17 -0.77 24.07
C ASP A 250 -0.49 0.52 24.53
N SER A 251 -0.60 1.59 23.74
CA SER A 251 -0.08 2.94 23.95
C SER A 251 1.39 3.15 23.57
N MET A 252 1.97 2.23 22.82
CA MET A 252 3.23 2.44 22.08
C MET A 252 2.89 2.60 20.60
N TRP A 253 3.67 3.34 19.86
CA TRP A 253 3.46 3.53 18.43
C TRP A 253 4.13 2.42 17.63
N ASP A 254 3.47 1.98 16.55
CA ASP A 254 3.92 0.89 15.70
C ASP A 254 5.34 1.12 15.18
N GLY A 255 5.63 2.34 14.71
CA GLY A 255 6.96 2.72 14.21
C GLY A 255 8.06 2.64 15.28
N TRP A 256 7.75 3.02 16.52
CA TRP A 256 8.71 2.88 17.63
C TRP A 256 8.94 1.41 18.00
N GLU A 257 7.88 0.61 18.05
CA GLU A 257 7.99 -0.82 18.37
C GLU A 257 8.81 -1.57 17.32
N VAL A 258 8.54 -1.30 16.03
CA VAL A 258 9.30 -1.90 14.92
C VAL A 258 10.77 -1.47 14.96
N LEU A 259 11.04 -0.20 15.27
CA LEU A 259 12.41 0.33 15.39
C LEU A 259 13.23 -0.47 16.40
N TYR A 260 12.65 -0.82 17.55
CA TYR A 260 13.32 -1.54 18.62
C TYR A 260 13.11 -3.05 18.60
N GLY A 261 12.43 -3.57 17.56
CA GLY A 261 12.23 -5.01 17.34
C GLY A 261 11.18 -5.65 18.23
N MET A 262 10.25 -4.83 18.73
CA MET A 262 9.02 -5.28 19.39
C MET A 262 7.94 -5.64 18.38
N LYS A 263 6.74 -5.95 18.84
CA LYS A 263 5.66 -6.46 17.98
C LYS A 263 4.47 -5.52 18.02
N PRO A 264 4.25 -4.71 17.02
CA PRO A 264 3.18 -3.71 16.97
C PRO A 264 1.75 -4.29 16.93
N LEU A 265 1.61 -5.61 17.07
CA LEU A 265 0.33 -6.32 17.09
C LEU A 265 0.17 -7.23 18.32
N ASP A 266 1.00 -7.09 19.36
CA ASP A 266 0.97 -7.90 20.58
C ASP A 266 0.95 -7.01 21.81
N ALA A 267 -0.19 -6.41 22.14
CA ALA A 267 -0.39 -5.50 23.28
C ALA A 267 0.11 -6.00 24.65
N SER A 268 0.72 -7.18 24.71
CA SER A 268 1.26 -7.70 25.97
C SER A 268 2.74 -7.35 26.16
N ASP A 269 3.43 -6.92 25.15
CA ASP A 269 4.86 -6.61 25.23
C ASP A 269 5.16 -5.21 25.82
N ASN A 270 4.13 -4.33 25.94
CA ASN A 270 4.25 -3.07 26.67
C ASN A 270 4.67 -3.23 28.15
N TYR A 271 4.33 -4.38 28.78
CA TYR A 271 4.80 -4.75 30.10
C TYR A 271 6.04 -5.66 30.02
N GLY A 272 6.61 -5.84 28.85
CA GLY A 272 7.90 -6.48 28.66
C GLY A 272 9.04 -5.62 29.24
N ASP A 273 10.20 -6.23 29.30
CA ASP A 273 11.47 -5.64 29.69
C ASP A 273 12.48 -6.30 28.74
N LEU A 274 12.79 -5.59 27.64
CA LEU A 274 13.49 -6.18 26.50
C LEU A 274 14.95 -6.50 26.81
N GLU A 275 15.63 -5.61 27.54
CA GLU A 275 17.07 -5.69 27.88
C GLU A 275 17.32 -6.14 29.32
N GLY A 276 16.31 -6.13 30.20
CA GLY A 276 16.36 -6.77 31.53
C GLY A 276 16.83 -5.87 32.67
N ASP A 277 16.62 -4.58 32.57
CA ASP A 277 16.95 -3.59 33.60
C ASP A 277 15.83 -3.36 34.64
N GLN A 278 14.66 -4.00 34.46
CA GLN A 278 13.43 -3.90 35.26
C GLN A 278 12.59 -2.66 34.96
N LEU A 279 12.89 -1.92 33.91
CA LEU A 279 12.03 -0.91 33.34
C LEU A 279 11.14 -1.55 32.26
N TYR A 280 9.85 -1.25 32.25
CA TYR A 280 8.96 -1.82 31.23
C TYR A 280 9.02 -1.01 29.94
N ASN A 281 8.93 -1.65 28.78
CA ASN A 281 8.97 -1.01 27.46
C ASN A 281 8.05 0.22 27.36
N LEU A 282 6.81 0.15 27.90
CA LEU A 282 5.90 1.30 27.94
C LEU A 282 6.44 2.48 28.77
N TYR A 283 7.20 2.23 29.82
CA TYR A 283 7.81 3.32 30.61
C TYR A 283 8.94 3.98 29.85
N GLU A 284 9.75 3.24 29.13
CA GLU A 284 10.80 3.74 28.28
C GLU A 284 10.24 4.56 27.10
N TYR A 285 9.18 4.02 26.45
CA TYR A 285 8.43 4.77 25.46
C TYR A 285 7.92 6.10 26.02
N ASN A 286 7.28 6.09 27.19
CA ASN A 286 6.77 7.31 27.82
C ASN A 286 7.89 8.26 28.25
N ASN A 287 9.02 7.77 28.72
CA ASN A 287 10.16 8.59 29.07
C ASN A 287 10.73 9.30 27.83
N SER A 288 10.71 8.64 26.67
CA SER A 288 11.12 9.23 25.41
C SER A 288 10.19 10.37 24.92
N LEU A 289 8.96 10.43 25.44
CA LEU A 289 7.98 11.50 25.12
C LEU A 289 7.99 12.68 26.11
N VAL A 290 8.63 12.52 27.27
CA VAL A 290 8.57 13.54 28.36
C VAL A 290 9.73 14.48 28.30
N THR A 291 9.48 15.72 27.92
CA THR A 291 10.37 16.84 28.25
C THR A 291 10.26 17.12 29.75
N SER A 292 11.22 16.71 30.57
CA SER A 292 11.16 16.96 32.00
C SER A 292 11.64 18.38 32.33
N ASP A 293 10.76 19.23 32.86
CA ASP A 293 11.07 20.59 33.36
C ASP A 293 12.06 20.61 34.55
N TRP A 294 12.57 19.47 35.00
CA TRP A 294 13.31 19.37 36.27
C TRP A 294 14.79 19.16 36.12
N TRP A 295 15.29 18.63 35.00
CA TRP A 295 16.71 18.25 34.87
C TRP A 295 17.34 18.71 33.55
N ASP A 296 16.58 19.32 32.71
CA ASP A 296 16.82 19.44 31.31
C ASP A 296 17.71 20.61 30.94
N VAL A 297 18.87 20.31 30.38
CA VAL A 297 19.60 21.26 29.54
C VAL A 297 19.18 21.12 28.07
N ASP A 298 18.58 20.00 27.64
CA ASP A 298 18.16 19.72 26.27
C ASP A 298 16.80 18.96 26.08
N GLY A 299 16.10 18.54 27.16
CA GLY A 299 14.62 18.31 27.11
C GLY A 299 14.09 16.93 26.84
N ILE A 300 14.84 15.86 26.65
CA ILE A 300 14.29 14.52 26.40
C ILE A 300 15.09 13.46 27.17
N LEU A 301 14.45 12.83 28.15
CA LEU A 301 14.96 11.62 28.80
C LEU A 301 14.55 10.41 27.96
N SER A 302 15.25 10.09 26.89
CA SER A 302 14.94 8.95 26.04
C SER A 302 15.80 7.75 26.39
N THR A 303 15.32 6.92 27.32
CA THR A 303 15.92 5.60 27.48
C THR A 303 15.65 4.73 26.26
N ARG A 304 16.55 3.81 25.99
CA ARG A 304 16.47 2.89 24.86
C ARG A 304 16.08 1.50 25.34
N PRO A 305 14.92 0.96 24.90
CA PRO A 305 14.44 -0.34 25.36
C PRO A 305 15.29 -1.53 24.90
N ASP A 306 16.35 -1.28 24.12
CA ASP A 306 17.31 -2.30 23.69
C ASP A 306 18.69 -2.16 24.38
N LEU A 307 18.83 -1.21 25.32
CA LEU A 307 20.07 -0.98 26.05
C LEU A 307 19.79 -0.82 27.54
N HIS A 308 20.24 -1.75 28.35
CA HIS A 308 20.17 -1.76 29.80
C HIS A 308 20.83 -0.53 30.52
N ASP A 309 21.70 0.16 29.84
CA ASP A 309 22.46 1.31 30.25
C ASP A 309 22.63 2.17 28.99
N THR A 310 21.75 3.18 28.84
CA THR A 310 21.62 3.94 27.58
C THR A 310 22.85 4.77 27.26
N ASP A 311 23.51 5.40 28.25
CA ASP A 311 24.70 6.28 28.06
C ASP A 311 26.04 5.60 28.32
N GLY A 312 26.02 4.39 28.89
CA GLY A 312 27.21 3.56 29.05
C GLY A 312 28.11 3.93 30.23
N ASP A 313 27.57 4.55 31.27
CA ASP A 313 28.34 5.01 32.44
C ASP A 313 28.48 3.94 33.54
N GLY A 314 27.71 2.85 33.45
CA GLY A 314 27.73 1.69 34.36
C GLY A 314 26.62 1.66 35.38
N LEU A 315 25.68 2.61 35.36
CA LEU A 315 24.36 2.50 35.99
C LEU A 315 23.36 1.95 34.98
N ASP A 316 22.31 1.28 35.42
CA ASP A 316 21.20 0.92 34.56
C ASP A 316 20.13 2.02 34.57
N ASP A 317 19.39 2.16 33.47
CA ASP A 317 18.39 3.24 33.27
C ASP A 317 17.35 3.28 34.41
N ASN A 318 16.89 2.12 34.89
CA ASN A 318 15.96 2.04 36.02
C ASN A 318 16.62 2.52 37.34
N THR A 319 17.88 2.22 37.57
CA THR A 319 18.64 2.72 38.74
C THR A 319 18.74 4.24 38.70
N GLU A 320 19.04 4.82 37.55
CA GLU A 320 19.17 6.25 37.37
C GLU A 320 17.85 6.99 37.60
N LEU A 321 16.76 6.45 37.05
CA LEU A 321 15.43 7.06 37.15
C LEU A 321 14.79 6.93 38.52
N TYR A 322 15.01 5.81 39.26
CA TYR A 322 14.21 5.47 40.43
C TYR A 322 15.00 5.22 41.74
N ASP A 323 16.29 4.92 41.69
CA ASP A 323 17.01 4.73 42.93
C ASP A 323 17.41 6.07 43.56
N SER A 324 17.04 6.25 44.81
CA SER A 324 17.29 7.48 45.57
C SER A 324 18.74 7.84 45.78
N CYS A 325 19.66 6.92 45.52
CA CYS A 325 21.09 7.19 45.60
C CYS A 325 21.60 7.96 44.36
N CYS A 326 20.95 7.73 43.25
CA CYS A 326 21.51 8.09 41.98
C CYS A 326 20.69 9.20 41.28
N LEU A 327 19.45 9.00 40.94
CA LEU A 327 18.56 9.99 40.29
C LEU A 327 19.32 10.88 39.29
N THR A 328 20.02 10.23 38.38
CA THR A 328 20.84 10.85 37.33
C THR A 328 20.07 10.89 36.01
N ASP A 329 20.68 11.45 34.99
CA ASP A 329 20.07 11.48 33.64
C ASP A 329 20.58 10.28 32.83
N PRO A 330 19.70 9.27 32.50
CA PRO A 330 20.15 8.04 31.84
C PRO A 330 20.62 8.25 30.40
N THR A 331 20.67 9.48 29.92
CA THR A 331 21.14 9.82 28.56
C THR A 331 22.49 10.61 28.59
N TYR A 332 22.95 10.95 29.79
CA TYR A 332 24.19 11.71 30.00
C TYR A 332 25.06 11.08 31.06
N ASN A 333 26.13 10.48 30.66
CA ASN A 333 27.08 9.77 31.52
C ASN A 333 27.80 10.62 32.59
N ASP A 334 27.49 11.90 32.73
CA ASP A 334 28.03 12.87 33.68
C ASP A 334 26.95 13.96 33.89
N THR A 335 26.03 13.70 34.81
CA THR A 335 24.83 14.53 35.03
C THR A 335 25.14 15.95 35.51
N ASP A 336 26.21 16.14 36.29
CA ASP A 336 26.58 17.47 36.84
C ASP A 336 27.72 18.15 36.09
N PHE A 337 28.24 17.51 35.05
CA PHE A 337 29.26 18.04 34.13
C PHE A 337 30.60 18.37 34.80
N ASP A 338 31.01 17.61 35.80
CA ASP A 338 32.27 17.81 36.48
C ASP A 338 33.45 17.01 35.90
N GLY A 339 33.13 16.07 34.96
CA GLY A 339 34.08 15.24 34.23
C GLY A 339 34.23 13.84 34.79
N MET A 340 33.43 13.46 35.80
CA MET A 340 33.35 12.09 36.31
C MET A 340 32.04 11.46 35.82
N PRO A 341 32.07 10.20 35.37
CA PRO A 341 30.81 9.48 35.04
C PRO A 341 30.02 9.15 36.30
N ASP A 342 28.68 9.27 36.22
CA ASP A 342 27.75 9.06 37.33
C ASP A 342 27.93 7.69 38.00
N GLY A 343 28.04 6.62 37.22
CA GLY A 343 28.30 5.27 37.73
C GLY A 343 29.66 5.13 38.42
N TRP A 344 30.67 5.86 37.99
CA TRP A 344 31.94 5.90 38.67
C TRP A 344 31.79 6.59 40.03
N GLU A 345 31.09 7.72 40.10
CA GLU A 345 30.89 8.48 41.32
C GLU A 345 30.12 7.69 42.38
N VAL A 346 29.00 7.05 41.93
CA VAL A 346 28.20 6.15 42.82
C VAL A 346 29.08 5.02 43.35
N LEU A 347 29.92 4.39 42.51
CA LEU A 347 30.80 3.30 42.93
C LEU A 347 31.79 3.74 44.01
N TYR A 348 32.27 4.98 43.96
CA TYR A 348 33.24 5.51 44.91
C TYR A 348 32.62 6.37 46.03
N GLY A 349 31.29 6.51 46.04
CA GLY A 349 30.55 7.19 47.10
C GLY A 349 30.56 8.71 47.01
N LEU A 350 30.78 9.24 45.82
CA LEU A 350 30.58 10.62 45.47
C LEU A 350 29.12 10.88 45.10
N ASN A 351 28.75 12.11 44.86
CA ASN A 351 27.38 12.48 44.52
C ASN A 351 27.30 12.94 43.06
N PRO A 352 26.76 12.13 42.13
CA PRO A 352 26.74 12.42 40.71
C PRO A 352 25.86 13.62 40.29
N ARG A 353 25.48 14.45 41.24
CA ARG A 353 24.68 15.67 41.09
C ARG A 353 25.25 16.86 41.82
N ASP A 354 26.52 16.79 42.21
CA ASP A 354 27.22 17.86 42.95
C ASP A 354 28.64 18.06 42.42
N ALA A 355 28.78 18.72 41.29
CA ALA A 355 30.04 19.06 40.63
C ALA A 355 31.11 19.67 41.56
N SER A 356 30.80 19.95 42.81
CA SER A 356 31.77 20.49 43.76
C SER A 356 32.63 19.42 44.43
N ASP A 357 32.21 18.17 44.43
CA ASP A 357 32.95 17.08 45.09
C ASP A 357 34.08 16.49 44.21
N ALA A 358 34.11 16.79 42.89
CA ALA A 358 35.22 16.54 42.01
C ALA A 358 36.58 17.06 42.54
N TYR A 359 36.52 18.11 43.32
CA TYR A 359 37.71 18.73 43.90
C TYR A 359 38.04 18.18 45.28
N GLY A 360 37.31 17.18 45.74
CA GLY A 360 37.50 16.53 47.02
C GLY A 360 38.68 15.55 46.97
N ASP A 361 39.56 15.64 47.99
CA ASP A 361 40.63 14.67 48.25
C ASP A 361 40.10 13.59 49.20
N LEU A 362 39.31 12.63 48.63
CA LEU A 362 38.52 11.67 49.39
C LEU A 362 39.39 10.66 50.15
N ASP A 363 40.55 10.30 49.61
CA ASP A 363 41.48 9.35 50.20
C ASP A 363 42.66 10.01 50.94
N GLY A 364 42.77 11.36 50.85
CA GLY A 364 43.77 12.17 51.55
C GLY A 364 45.17 12.06 50.98
N ASP A 365 45.35 11.71 49.77
CA ASP A 365 46.61 11.54 49.07
C ASP A 365 47.19 12.85 48.46
N GLY A 366 46.31 13.88 48.37
CA GLY A 366 46.65 15.20 47.84
C GLY A 366 46.64 15.30 46.33
N HIS A 367 45.86 14.38 45.66
CA HIS A 367 45.62 14.38 44.26
C HIS A 367 44.11 14.46 44.02
N ASP A 368 43.71 15.37 43.16
CA ASP A 368 42.33 15.45 42.62
C ASP A 368 42.18 14.61 41.35
N TYR A 369 40.95 14.42 40.90
CA TYR A 369 40.60 13.63 39.73
C TYR A 369 41.30 14.08 38.43
N ASP A 370 41.53 15.39 38.27
CA ASP A 370 42.17 15.95 37.08
C ASP A 370 43.60 15.42 36.87
N ARG A 371 44.30 15.09 37.97
CA ARG A 371 45.65 14.51 37.87
C ARG A 371 45.63 13.02 37.50
N MET A 372 44.60 12.28 37.90
CA MET A 372 44.47 10.87 37.56
C MET A 372 44.27 10.65 36.06
N LEU A 373 43.55 11.53 35.37
CA LEU A 373 43.34 11.48 33.93
C LEU A 373 44.44 12.12 33.10
N GLY A 374 45.45 12.72 33.71
CA GLY A 374 46.54 13.36 33.01
C GLY A 374 46.16 14.66 32.28
N ILE A 375 45.05 15.25 32.65
CA ILE A 375 44.56 16.54 32.13
C ILE A 375 45.24 17.64 32.99
N THR A 376 46.22 18.36 32.41
CA THR A 376 46.92 19.49 33.04
C THR A 376 46.42 20.82 32.53
#